data_606068f526deeb0578e47015938a8726
#
_entry.id   606068f526deeb0578e47015938a8726
#
_cell.length_a   1.000
_cell.length_b   1.000
_cell.length_c   1.000
_cell.angle_alpha   90.00
_cell.angle_beta   90.00
_cell.angle_gamma   90.00
#
_symmetry.space_group_name_H-M   'P 1'
#
loop_
_entity.id
_entity.type
_entity.pdbx_description
1 polymer ?
#
loop_
_entity_poly.entity_id
_entity_poly.type
_entity_poly.pdbx_seq_one_letter_code
_entity_poly.pdbx_strand_id
1 'polypeptide(L)'
;ETLDRSFEGWTPAVFEMLDRLRAEPHIDQYNKEKPGVTDDLKDPFRRYRDDLVVNWVLPNRLNFETEKHVFSRLLKNDFGAGGCHDHLWMSFYRPHTRRLEDVQITHRVSPDGFAVGLYVGAYATELLQQAKARIFAAPATYLDHVNRLLQDDDWYFYTHRGSGENETRTVFDAPLDEVPESVEGAEGIYLRHYISREETLALGAALVDRALDLVFEVWPLYRFYLADRDGQWGQ
;
A
#
# COMPACT_ATOMS: atom_id res chain seq x y z
N GLU A 1 2.50 -2.36 -25.85
CA GLU A 1 3.82 -1.72 -25.67
C GLU A 1 4.60 -2.47 -24.61
N THR A 2 5.90 -2.67 -24.82
CA THR A 2 6.76 -3.29 -23.79
C THR A 2 7.12 -2.22 -22.78
N LEU A 3 6.91 -2.47 -21.49
CA LEU A 3 7.29 -1.54 -20.44
C LEU A 3 8.82 -1.42 -20.36
N ASP A 4 9.31 -0.22 -20.09
CA ASP A 4 10.71 0.00 -19.72
C ASP A 4 10.89 -0.41 -18.25
N ARG A 5 11.75 -1.41 -18.00
CA ARG A 5 11.91 -2.01 -16.69
C ARG A 5 13.37 -2.06 -16.29
N SER A 6 13.65 -1.59 -15.09
CA SER A 6 14.94 -1.73 -14.40
C SER A 6 14.86 -2.67 -13.19
N PHE A 7 13.64 -2.97 -12.72
CA PHE A 7 13.38 -3.95 -11.68
C PHE A 7 13.41 -5.37 -12.25
N GLU A 8 14.25 -6.21 -11.68
CA GLU A 8 14.46 -7.59 -12.14
C GLU A 8 13.65 -8.64 -11.35
N GLY A 9 12.90 -8.19 -10.35
CA GLY A 9 12.17 -9.05 -9.42
C GLY A 9 12.81 -9.11 -8.04
N TRP A 10 12.08 -9.71 -7.11
CA TRP A 10 12.58 -10.05 -5.79
C TRP A 10 13.32 -11.39 -5.83
N THR A 11 14.31 -11.54 -4.95
CA THR A 11 15.06 -12.80 -4.78
C THR A 11 14.61 -13.52 -3.51
N PRO A 12 14.81 -14.85 -3.40
CA PRO A 12 14.54 -15.59 -2.15
C PRO A 12 15.25 -14.99 -0.93
N ALA A 13 16.47 -14.43 -1.11
CA ALA A 13 17.27 -13.82 -0.05
C ALA A 13 16.53 -12.67 0.67
N VAL A 14 15.72 -11.89 -0.06
CA VAL A 14 14.90 -10.81 0.52
C VAL A 14 13.92 -11.38 1.53
N PHE A 15 13.17 -12.40 1.14
CA PHE A 15 12.16 -13.01 2.01
C PHE A 15 12.78 -13.71 3.23
N GLU A 16 13.89 -14.41 3.04
CA GLU A 16 14.64 -15.01 4.14
C GLU A 16 15.16 -13.96 5.13
N MET A 17 15.63 -12.82 4.63
CA MET A 17 16.03 -11.70 5.47
C MET A 17 14.85 -11.11 6.24
N LEU A 18 13.70 -10.92 5.58
CA LEU A 18 12.49 -10.42 6.22
C LEU A 18 11.93 -11.41 7.24
N ASP A 19 12.05 -12.74 6.99
CA ASP A 19 11.72 -13.78 7.97
C ASP A 19 12.60 -13.68 9.22
N ARG A 20 13.92 -13.44 9.07
CA ARG A 20 14.80 -13.23 10.21
C ARG A 20 14.48 -11.97 10.99
N LEU A 21 14.10 -10.87 10.31
CA LEU A 21 13.61 -9.65 10.97
C LEU A 21 12.27 -9.84 11.68
N ARG A 22 11.41 -10.73 11.18
CA ARG A 22 10.15 -11.12 11.84
C ARG A 22 10.41 -11.93 13.10
N ALA A 23 11.36 -12.86 13.03
CA ALA A 23 11.71 -13.72 14.15
C ALA A 23 12.40 -12.94 15.29
N GLU A 24 13.22 -11.96 14.97
CA GLU A 24 13.93 -11.09 15.93
C GLU A 24 13.75 -9.61 15.53
N PRO A 25 12.61 -8.98 15.87
CA PRO A 25 12.26 -7.63 15.39
C PRO A 25 12.98 -6.53 16.18
N HIS A 26 14.31 -6.57 16.21
CA HIS A 26 15.18 -5.69 16.98
C HIS A 26 16.30 -5.09 16.13
N ILE A 27 16.82 -3.92 16.54
CA ILE A 27 17.91 -3.19 15.87
C ILE A 27 19.17 -4.02 15.73
N ASP A 28 19.45 -4.94 16.64
CA ASP A 28 20.63 -5.79 16.56
C ASP A 28 20.53 -6.74 15.36
N GLN A 29 19.37 -7.34 15.13
CA GLN A 29 19.13 -8.15 13.94
C GLN A 29 19.15 -7.28 12.67
N TYR A 30 18.50 -6.12 12.69
CA TYR A 30 18.58 -5.17 11.59
C TYR A 30 20.02 -4.80 11.23
N ASN A 31 20.90 -4.59 12.21
CA ASN A 31 22.30 -4.26 11.97
C ASN A 31 23.09 -5.42 11.33
N LYS A 32 22.75 -6.66 11.66
CA LYS A 32 23.33 -7.86 11.00
C LYS A 32 22.90 -7.93 9.52
N GLU A 33 21.64 -7.60 9.24
CA GLU A 33 21.06 -7.66 7.89
C GLU A 33 21.32 -6.39 7.04
N LYS A 34 21.92 -5.36 7.61
CA LYS A 34 22.02 -4.03 6.98
C LYS A 34 22.59 -4.00 5.56
N PRO A 35 23.59 -4.81 5.19
CA PRO A 35 24.05 -4.90 3.80
C PRO A 35 22.92 -5.37 2.86
N GLY A 36 22.28 -6.51 3.17
CA GLY A 36 21.17 -7.06 2.40
C GLY A 36 19.95 -6.14 2.37
N VAL A 37 19.68 -5.39 3.46
CA VAL A 37 18.63 -4.38 3.49
C VAL A 37 18.85 -3.30 2.43
N THR A 38 20.07 -2.93 2.13
CA THR A 38 20.36 -1.95 1.08
C THR A 38 20.30 -2.59 -0.29
N ASP A 39 21.07 -3.63 -0.51
CA ASP A 39 21.36 -4.19 -1.83
C ASP A 39 20.19 -5.04 -2.37
N ASP A 40 19.59 -5.86 -1.49
CA ASP A 40 18.55 -6.83 -1.89
C ASP A 40 17.13 -6.29 -1.72
N LEU A 41 16.91 -5.31 -0.81
CA LEU A 41 15.57 -4.81 -0.51
C LEU A 41 15.35 -3.38 -1.01
N LYS A 42 16.15 -2.40 -0.53
CA LYS A 42 15.86 -0.99 -0.82
C LYS A 42 16.16 -0.61 -2.25
N ASP A 43 17.27 -1.06 -2.81
CA ASP A 43 17.67 -0.71 -4.16
C ASP A 43 16.77 -1.37 -5.23
N PRO A 44 16.38 -2.67 -5.12
CA PRO A 44 15.35 -3.22 -5.98
C PRO A 44 14.00 -2.51 -5.83
N PHE A 45 13.59 -2.13 -4.60
CA PHE A 45 12.32 -1.43 -4.43
C PHE A 45 12.34 0.00 -5.03
N ARG A 46 13.49 0.65 -5.07
CA ARG A 46 13.66 1.92 -5.79
C ARG A 46 13.50 1.73 -7.29
N ARG A 47 14.16 0.70 -7.89
CA ARG A 47 13.97 0.37 -9.30
C ARG A 47 12.51 0.06 -9.63
N TYR A 48 11.85 -0.74 -8.80
CA TYR A 48 10.41 -1.00 -8.92
C TYR A 48 9.58 0.30 -8.92
N ARG A 49 9.84 1.22 -7.98
CA ARG A 49 9.20 2.54 -7.94
C ARG A 49 9.47 3.32 -9.23
N ASP A 50 10.71 3.36 -9.70
CA ASP A 50 11.12 4.10 -10.89
C ASP A 50 10.41 3.56 -12.14
N ASP A 51 10.26 2.25 -12.26
CA ASP A 51 9.50 1.62 -13.35
C ASP A 51 8.01 2.01 -13.31
N LEU A 52 7.38 2.07 -12.13
CA LEU A 52 6.00 2.59 -12.00
C LEU A 52 5.92 4.07 -12.38
N VAL A 53 6.90 4.87 -12.02
CA VAL A 53 6.93 6.30 -12.38
C VAL A 53 7.03 6.47 -13.89
N VAL A 54 7.96 5.76 -14.55
CA VAL A 54 8.19 5.88 -16.00
C VAL A 54 7.02 5.33 -16.82
N ASN A 55 6.42 4.22 -16.37
CA ASN A 55 5.40 3.54 -17.17
C ASN A 55 3.96 3.94 -16.83
N TRP A 56 3.74 4.62 -15.71
CA TRP A 56 2.39 4.98 -15.26
C TRP A 56 2.25 6.45 -14.89
N VAL A 57 3.06 6.95 -13.94
CA VAL A 57 2.87 8.30 -13.39
C VAL A 57 3.14 9.37 -14.46
N LEU A 58 4.29 9.30 -15.13
CA LEU A 58 4.70 10.30 -16.12
C LEU A 58 3.82 10.27 -17.39
N PRO A 59 3.54 9.11 -18.02
CA PRO A 59 2.72 9.08 -19.23
C PRO A 59 1.29 9.60 -19.00
N ASN A 60 0.73 9.34 -17.82
CA ASN A 60 -0.60 9.79 -17.44
C ASN A 60 -0.62 11.18 -16.77
N ARG A 61 0.53 11.84 -16.65
CA ARG A 61 0.69 13.17 -16.03
C ARG A 61 0.07 13.23 -14.62
N LEU A 62 0.21 12.14 -13.88
CA LEU A 62 -0.34 12.06 -12.53
C LEU A 62 0.48 12.94 -11.57
N ASN A 63 -0.20 13.71 -10.76
CA ASN A 63 0.46 14.60 -9.80
C ASN A 63 0.70 13.88 -8.47
N PHE A 64 1.68 12.96 -8.46
CA PHE A 64 2.13 12.25 -7.28
C PHE A 64 3.51 12.69 -6.82
N GLU A 65 3.76 12.61 -5.50
CA GLU A 65 5.11 12.61 -4.95
C GLU A 65 5.76 11.27 -5.28
N THR A 66 6.90 11.32 -5.94
CA THR A 66 7.61 10.13 -6.44
C THR A 66 8.99 9.93 -5.83
N GLU A 67 9.52 10.94 -5.12
CA GLU A 67 10.90 10.92 -4.62
C GLU A 67 10.97 11.04 -3.10
N LYS A 68 10.33 12.10 -2.54
CA LYS A 68 10.50 12.46 -1.15
C LYS A 68 9.56 11.66 -0.26
N HIS A 69 10.13 10.99 0.75
CA HIS A 69 9.37 10.27 1.78
C HIS A 69 8.38 9.22 1.28
N VAL A 70 8.55 8.72 0.04
CA VAL A 70 7.68 7.67 -0.52
C VAL A 70 7.85 6.33 0.21
N PHE A 71 9.05 6.02 0.69
CA PHE A 71 9.33 4.78 1.41
C PHE A 71 9.13 4.89 2.92
N SER A 72 8.66 3.80 3.53
CA SER A 72 8.65 3.63 4.98
C SER A 72 10.05 3.43 5.54
N ARG A 73 10.14 3.32 6.85
CA ARG A 73 11.37 2.93 7.56
C ARG A 73 11.22 1.50 8.06
N LEU A 74 12.31 0.75 8.06
CA LEU A 74 12.37 -0.56 8.74
C LEU A 74 12.49 -0.38 10.26
N LEU A 75 13.31 0.57 10.71
CA LEU A 75 13.40 0.87 12.14
C LEU A 75 12.16 1.62 12.62
N LYS A 76 11.59 1.16 13.73
CA LYS A 76 10.44 1.79 14.38
C LYS A 76 10.87 3.10 15.05
N ASN A 77 9.92 4.04 15.14
CA ASN A 77 10.07 5.22 15.97
C ASN A 77 9.41 4.94 17.33
N ASP A 78 10.11 4.16 18.17
CA ASP A 78 9.63 3.60 19.43
C ASP A 78 10.40 4.15 20.64
N PHE A 79 10.83 5.42 20.56
CA PHE A 79 11.53 6.13 21.60
C PHE A 79 12.82 5.46 22.09
N GLY A 80 13.49 4.71 21.22
CA GLY A 80 14.76 4.06 21.51
C GLY A 80 14.64 2.63 21.99
N ALA A 81 13.46 2.02 21.97
CA ALA A 81 13.28 0.59 22.27
C ALA A 81 13.95 -0.34 21.24
N GLY A 82 14.30 0.21 20.07
CA GLY A 82 15.12 -0.50 19.08
C GLY A 82 14.33 -1.51 18.24
N GLY A 83 13.02 -1.37 18.15
CA GLY A 83 12.19 -2.25 17.33
C GLY A 83 12.44 -2.05 15.83
N CYS A 84 12.23 -3.11 15.06
CA CYS A 84 12.20 -3.03 13.60
C CYS A 84 10.93 -3.69 13.04
N HIS A 85 10.62 -3.33 11.79
CA HIS A 85 9.56 -3.96 11.01
C HIS A 85 10.16 -5.11 10.18
N ASP A 86 9.36 -6.10 9.92
CA ASP A 86 9.62 -7.21 9.01
C ASP A 86 9.22 -6.91 7.56
N HIS A 87 8.91 -5.66 7.25
CA HIS A 87 8.39 -5.27 5.93
C HIS A 87 8.84 -3.86 5.57
N LEU A 88 8.92 -3.61 4.27
CA LEU A 88 9.10 -2.28 3.70
C LEU A 88 7.90 -1.98 2.80
N TRP A 89 7.43 -0.74 2.86
CA TRP A 89 6.36 -0.28 1.98
C TRP A 89 6.67 1.10 1.42
N MET A 90 6.06 1.40 0.30
CA MET A 90 6.04 2.71 -0.30
C MET A 90 4.62 3.13 -0.64
N SER A 91 4.41 4.40 -0.89
CA SER A 91 3.14 4.90 -1.42
C SER A 91 3.32 6.07 -2.36
N PHE A 92 2.40 6.14 -3.34
CA PHE A 92 2.11 7.35 -4.09
C PHE A 92 1.04 8.14 -3.36
N TYR A 93 1.27 9.44 -3.21
CA TYR A 93 0.38 10.41 -2.55
C TYR A 93 0.56 11.77 -3.23
N ARG A 94 -0.34 12.72 -3.01
CA ARG A 94 -0.29 14.02 -3.70
C ARG A 94 0.86 14.88 -3.16
N PRO A 95 1.60 15.59 -4.03
CA PRO A 95 2.61 16.54 -3.59
C PRO A 95 1.96 17.64 -2.74
N HIS A 96 2.76 18.28 -1.89
CA HIS A 96 2.32 19.29 -0.92
C HIS A 96 1.49 18.77 0.28
N THR A 97 1.26 17.46 0.36
CA THR A 97 0.77 16.78 1.56
C THR A 97 1.91 15.98 2.22
N ARG A 98 1.66 15.43 3.40
CA ARG A 98 2.53 14.40 3.95
C ARG A 98 1.96 13.03 3.60
N ARG A 99 2.84 12.05 3.38
CA ARG A 99 2.44 10.70 3.00
C ARG A 99 1.28 10.15 3.83
N LEU A 100 1.35 10.27 5.16
CA LEU A 100 0.33 9.74 6.07
C LEU A 100 -0.93 10.62 6.15
N GLU A 101 -0.90 11.83 5.60
CA GLU A 101 -2.01 12.81 5.64
C GLU A 101 -2.84 12.79 4.35
N ASP A 102 -2.65 11.80 3.48
CA ASP A 102 -3.34 11.68 2.19
C ASP A 102 -3.93 10.28 1.97
N VAL A 103 -4.77 10.17 0.94
CA VAL A 103 -5.15 8.88 0.37
C VAL A 103 -3.94 8.32 -0.38
N GLN A 104 -3.56 7.09 -0.08
CA GLN A 104 -2.32 6.50 -0.54
C GLN A 104 -2.58 5.28 -1.42
N ILE A 105 -1.89 5.20 -2.56
CA ILE A 105 -1.71 3.94 -3.29
C ILE A 105 -0.45 3.30 -2.73
N THR A 106 -0.60 2.18 -2.07
CA THR A 106 0.47 1.53 -1.28
C THR A 106 0.97 0.28 -1.96
N HIS A 107 2.29 0.07 -1.87
CA HIS A 107 2.98 -1.15 -2.29
C HIS A 107 3.83 -1.64 -1.13
N ARG A 108 3.77 -2.94 -0.82
CA ARG A 108 4.46 -3.48 0.36
C ARG A 108 5.10 -4.82 0.03
N VAL A 109 6.34 -5.01 0.45
CA VAL A 109 7.01 -6.30 0.51
C VAL A 109 7.12 -6.75 1.97
N SER A 110 6.83 -8.01 2.24
CA SER A 110 6.85 -8.65 3.56
C SER A 110 7.28 -10.11 3.42
N PRO A 111 7.55 -10.84 4.50
CA PRO A 111 7.86 -12.27 4.44
C PRO A 111 6.82 -13.10 3.67
N ASP A 112 5.56 -12.67 3.70
CA ASP A 112 4.44 -13.40 3.10
C ASP A 112 4.31 -13.18 1.60
N GLY A 113 5.00 -12.16 1.04
CA GLY A 113 4.95 -11.80 -0.37
C GLY A 113 4.86 -10.30 -0.60
N PHE A 114 4.08 -9.92 -1.61
CA PHE A 114 3.90 -8.54 -2.02
C PHE A 114 2.44 -8.12 -1.90
N ALA A 115 2.18 -6.84 -1.71
CA ALA A 115 0.81 -6.33 -1.67
C ALA A 115 0.72 -4.95 -2.32
N VAL A 116 -0.40 -4.73 -3.03
CA VAL A 116 -0.79 -3.44 -3.61
C VAL A 116 -2.15 -3.05 -3.05
N GLY A 117 -2.39 -1.78 -2.80
CA GLY A 117 -3.70 -1.37 -2.32
C GLY A 117 -3.86 0.11 -2.05
N LEU A 118 -4.95 0.43 -1.40
CA LEU A 118 -5.39 1.77 -1.08
C LEU A 118 -5.49 1.92 0.44
N TYR A 119 -5.06 3.09 0.94
CA TYR A 119 -5.16 3.43 2.35
C TYR A 119 -5.56 4.89 2.55
N VAL A 120 -6.45 5.12 3.51
CA VAL A 120 -6.71 6.43 4.11
C VAL A 120 -6.82 6.23 5.63
N GLY A 121 -6.07 6.99 6.42
CA GLY A 121 -5.93 6.70 7.85
C GLY A 121 -5.93 7.89 8.78
N ALA A 122 -5.66 7.62 10.04
CA ALA A 122 -5.82 8.52 11.18
C ALA A 122 -5.09 9.86 11.05
N TYR A 123 -3.93 9.89 10.40
CA TYR A 123 -3.20 11.13 10.18
C TYR A 123 -3.81 11.99 9.06
N ALA A 124 -4.65 11.40 8.20
CA ALA A 124 -5.43 12.07 7.18
C ALA A 124 -6.85 12.40 7.68
N THR A 125 -6.99 12.90 8.90
CA THR A 125 -8.27 13.01 9.63
C THR A 125 -9.37 13.66 8.80
N GLU A 126 -9.09 14.81 8.18
CA GLU A 126 -10.09 15.51 7.36
C GLU A 126 -10.48 14.71 6.12
N LEU A 127 -9.51 14.12 5.41
CA LEU A 127 -9.77 13.27 4.24
C LEU A 127 -10.52 12.00 4.61
N LEU A 128 -10.18 11.38 5.73
CA LEU A 128 -10.88 10.20 6.23
C LEU A 128 -12.35 10.53 6.55
N GLN A 129 -12.62 11.65 7.21
CA GLN A 129 -14.01 12.07 7.49
C GLN A 129 -14.77 12.40 6.20
N GLN A 130 -14.14 13.05 5.23
CA GLN A 130 -14.73 13.30 3.92
C GLN A 130 -15.01 12.00 3.14
N ALA A 131 -14.07 11.04 3.18
CA ALA A 131 -14.27 9.73 2.57
C ALA A 131 -15.46 8.99 3.20
N LYS A 132 -15.56 8.96 4.53
CA LYS A 132 -16.70 8.39 5.26
C LYS A 132 -18.00 9.08 4.89
N ALA A 133 -18.03 10.40 4.87
CA ALA A 133 -19.24 11.15 4.48
C ALA A 133 -19.72 10.77 3.07
N ARG A 134 -18.79 10.58 2.11
CA ARG A 134 -19.13 10.11 0.75
C ARG A 134 -19.62 8.68 0.72
N ILE A 135 -18.98 7.79 1.49
CA ILE A 135 -19.40 6.39 1.61
C ILE A 135 -20.87 6.32 2.04
N PHE A 136 -21.23 7.05 3.10
CA PHE A 136 -22.61 7.04 3.61
C PHE A 136 -23.58 7.86 2.74
N ALA A 137 -23.11 8.84 1.98
CA ALA A 137 -23.95 9.57 1.03
C ALA A 137 -24.24 8.79 -0.27
N ALA A 138 -23.33 7.92 -0.68
CA ALA A 138 -23.44 7.12 -1.91
C ALA A 138 -23.05 5.64 -1.67
N PRO A 139 -23.75 4.93 -0.76
CA PRO A 139 -23.34 3.58 -0.34
C PRO A 139 -23.36 2.58 -1.50
N ALA A 140 -24.34 2.66 -2.40
CA ALA A 140 -24.42 1.76 -3.56
C ALA A 140 -23.19 1.91 -4.50
N THR A 141 -22.76 3.14 -4.78
CA THR A 141 -21.57 3.40 -5.60
C THR A 141 -20.31 2.90 -4.93
N TYR A 142 -20.19 3.12 -3.62
CA TYR A 142 -19.06 2.62 -2.84
C TYR A 142 -18.98 1.10 -2.85
N LEU A 143 -20.10 0.43 -2.57
CA LEU A 143 -20.21 -1.03 -2.58
C LEU A 143 -19.90 -1.62 -3.96
N ASP A 144 -20.36 -0.98 -5.04
CA ASP A 144 -20.04 -1.41 -6.40
C ASP A 144 -18.50 -1.43 -6.64
N HIS A 145 -17.81 -0.37 -6.21
CA HIS A 145 -16.35 -0.32 -6.32
C HIS A 145 -15.64 -1.38 -5.47
N VAL A 146 -16.04 -1.53 -4.20
CA VAL A 146 -15.41 -2.47 -3.27
C VAL A 146 -15.72 -3.91 -3.65
N ASN A 147 -17.00 -4.23 -3.93
CA ASN A 147 -17.44 -5.58 -4.23
C ASN A 147 -16.87 -6.11 -5.54
N ARG A 148 -16.67 -5.24 -6.55
CA ARG A 148 -15.98 -5.66 -7.78
C ARG A 148 -14.58 -6.22 -7.48
N LEU A 149 -13.88 -5.65 -6.52
CA LEU A 149 -12.54 -6.11 -6.13
C LEU A 149 -12.64 -7.35 -5.24
N LEU A 150 -13.55 -7.39 -4.27
CA LEU A 150 -13.77 -8.53 -3.37
C LEU A 150 -14.39 -9.78 -4.07
N GLN A 151 -14.56 -9.77 -5.39
CA GLN A 151 -14.84 -10.99 -6.17
C GLN A 151 -13.59 -11.83 -6.43
N ASP A 152 -12.42 -11.25 -6.27
CA ASP A 152 -11.12 -11.92 -6.30
C ASP A 152 -10.69 -12.21 -4.86
N ASP A 153 -10.43 -13.46 -4.53
CA ASP A 153 -10.15 -13.97 -3.18
C ASP A 153 -8.86 -13.37 -2.57
N ASP A 154 -8.01 -12.72 -3.38
CA ASP A 154 -6.78 -12.09 -2.92
C ASP A 154 -6.96 -10.61 -2.53
N TRP A 155 -8.15 -10.04 -2.70
CA TRP A 155 -8.51 -8.73 -2.21
C TRP A 155 -9.12 -8.78 -0.81
N TYR A 156 -8.66 -7.88 0.07
CA TYR A 156 -9.15 -7.72 1.43
C TYR A 156 -9.51 -6.27 1.68
N PHE A 157 -10.74 -6.04 2.13
CA PHE A 157 -11.16 -4.78 2.71
C PHE A 157 -11.05 -4.87 4.23
N TYR A 158 -10.46 -3.88 4.87
CA TYR A 158 -10.45 -3.84 6.33
C TYR A 158 -10.44 -2.41 6.88
N THR A 159 -11.05 -2.27 8.06
CA THR A 159 -11.02 -1.07 8.87
C THR A 159 -10.19 -1.32 10.12
N HIS A 160 -9.55 -0.28 10.65
CA HIS A 160 -8.87 -0.38 11.95
C HIS A 160 -9.20 0.79 12.86
N ARG A 161 -9.09 0.56 14.18
CA ARG A 161 -9.15 1.55 15.26
C ARG A 161 -7.98 1.32 16.20
N GLY A 162 -7.50 2.39 16.80
CA GLY A 162 -6.34 2.36 17.69
C GLY A 162 -5.02 2.20 16.94
N SER A 163 -3.95 1.99 17.69
CA SER A 163 -2.60 1.82 17.16
C SER A 163 -1.77 0.92 18.08
N GLY A 164 -0.72 0.31 17.51
CA GLY A 164 0.17 -0.58 18.27
C GLY A 164 -0.56 -1.80 18.83
N GLU A 165 -0.34 -2.10 20.10
CA GLU A 165 -0.96 -3.27 20.78
C GLU A 165 -2.48 -3.14 20.98
N ASN A 166 -3.01 -1.92 20.90
CA ASN A 166 -4.44 -1.65 21.03
C ASN A 166 -5.15 -1.55 19.67
N GLU A 167 -4.47 -1.87 18.57
CA GLU A 167 -5.08 -1.86 17.24
C GLU A 167 -6.07 -3.03 17.12
N THR A 168 -7.31 -2.70 16.76
CA THR A 168 -8.34 -3.67 16.40
C THR A 168 -8.64 -3.54 14.91
N ARG A 169 -8.82 -4.69 14.24
CA ARG A 169 -9.13 -4.77 12.80
C ARG A 169 -10.41 -5.55 12.59
N THR A 170 -11.23 -5.04 11.65
CA THR A 170 -12.34 -5.80 11.09
C THR A 170 -12.01 -6.04 9.62
N VAL A 171 -11.94 -7.32 9.22
CA VAL A 171 -11.49 -7.74 7.88
C VAL A 171 -12.66 -8.38 7.14
N PHE A 172 -12.75 -8.09 5.85
CA PHE A 172 -13.73 -8.63 4.93
C PHE A 172 -12.97 -9.13 3.67
N ASP A 173 -13.22 -10.36 3.31
CA ASP A 173 -12.63 -11.09 2.19
C ASP A 173 -13.67 -11.60 1.18
N ALA A 174 -14.88 -11.09 1.28
CA ALA A 174 -16.00 -11.41 0.39
C ALA A 174 -16.84 -10.16 0.12
N PRO A 175 -17.62 -10.12 -0.97
CA PRO A 175 -18.53 -9.03 -1.28
C PRO A 175 -19.46 -8.68 -0.11
N LEU A 176 -19.69 -7.39 0.07
CA LEU A 176 -20.45 -6.79 1.16
C LEU A 176 -21.90 -6.54 0.72
N ASP A 177 -22.88 -6.89 1.54
CA ASP A 177 -24.29 -6.58 1.30
C ASP A 177 -24.60 -5.11 1.64
N GLU A 178 -23.90 -4.56 2.63
CA GLU A 178 -24.06 -3.18 3.10
C GLU A 178 -22.72 -2.59 3.56
N VAL A 179 -22.66 -1.27 3.72
CA VAL A 179 -21.47 -0.60 4.29
C VAL A 179 -21.30 -1.06 5.74
N PRO A 180 -20.16 -1.68 6.08
CA PRO A 180 -19.97 -2.19 7.44
C PRO A 180 -20.02 -1.08 8.49
N GLU A 181 -20.64 -1.35 9.64
CA GLU A 181 -20.69 -0.44 10.78
C GLU A 181 -19.29 -0.01 11.24
N SER A 182 -18.31 -0.90 11.09
CA SER A 182 -16.91 -0.62 11.44
C SER A 182 -16.31 0.56 10.68
N VAL A 183 -16.86 0.95 9.52
CA VAL A 183 -16.43 2.11 8.73
C VAL A 183 -16.70 3.42 9.48
N GLU A 184 -17.82 3.55 10.19
CA GLU A 184 -18.17 4.76 10.91
C GLU A 184 -17.11 5.12 11.96
N GLY A 185 -16.71 4.13 12.76
CA GLY A 185 -15.73 4.29 13.82
C GLY A 185 -14.27 4.12 13.37
N ALA A 186 -13.99 3.85 12.10
CA ALA A 186 -12.64 3.57 11.62
C ALA A 186 -11.69 4.76 11.81
N GLU A 187 -10.47 4.48 12.21
CA GLU A 187 -9.32 5.39 12.15
C GLU A 187 -8.45 5.14 10.92
N GLY A 188 -8.74 4.08 10.17
CA GLY A 188 -8.17 3.83 8.86
C GLY A 188 -8.99 2.82 8.10
N ILE A 189 -8.99 3.01 6.78
CA ILE A 189 -9.67 2.15 5.80
C ILE A 189 -8.63 1.68 4.81
N TYR A 190 -8.55 0.36 4.62
CA TYR A 190 -7.67 -0.31 3.69
C TYR A 190 -8.46 -1.13 2.68
N LEU A 191 -7.98 -1.14 1.47
CA LEU A 191 -8.28 -2.17 0.48
C LEU A 191 -6.95 -2.66 -0.07
N ARG A 192 -6.69 -3.97 -0.03
CA ARG A 192 -5.37 -4.50 -0.35
C ARG A 192 -5.49 -5.85 -1.03
N HIS A 193 -4.76 -6.00 -2.14
CA HIS A 193 -4.53 -7.28 -2.81
C HIS A 193 -3.21 -7.86 -2.33
N TYR A 194 -3.20 -9.15 -2.03
CA TYR A 194 -2.00 -9.88 -1.65
C TYR A 194 -1.57 -10.82 -2.77
N ILE A 195 -0.28 -10.77 -3.09
CA ILE A 195 0.42 -11.67 -4.00
C ILE A 195 1.32 -12.52 -3.12
N SER A 196 1.15 -13.83 -3.16
CA SER A 196 1.93 -14.75 -2.33
C SER A 196 3.43 -14.63 -2.59
N ARG A 197 4.26 -15.07 -1.64
CA ARG A 197 5.72 -15.12 -1.81
C ARG A 197 6.13 -15.92 -3.05
N GLU A 198 5.49 -17.08 -3.26
CA GLU A 198 5.77 -17.95 -4.39
C GLU A 198 5.44 -17.24 -5.72
N GLU A 199 4.26 -16.66 -5.83
CA GLU A 199 3.84 -15.90 -7.00
C GLU A 199 4.70 -14.66 -7.23
N THR A 200 5.04 -13.93 -6.16
CA THR A 200 5.92 -12.75 -6.24
C THR A 200 7.28 -13.10 -6.82
N LEU A 201 7.86 -14.25 -6.42
CA LEU A 201 9.11 -14.75 -6.97
C LEU A 201 8.97 -15.21 -8.42
N ALA A 202 7.86 -15.88 -8.75
CA ALA A 202 7.60 -16.38 -10.10
C ALA A 202 7.39 -15.24 -11.11
N LEU A 203 6.74 -14.16 -10.70
CA LEU A 203 6.53 -12.97 -11.54
C LEU A 203 7.85 -12.27 -11.91
N GLY A 204 8.83 -12.25 -11.04
CA GLY A 204 10.09 -11.56 -11.30
C GLY A 204 9.85 -10.09 -11.69
N ALA A 205 10.41 -9.67 -12.84
CA ALA A 205 10.22 -8.32 -13.38
C ALA A 205 8.75 -8.02 -13.78
N ALA A 206 7.95 -9.04 -14.11
CA ALA A 206 6.53 -8.88 -14.45
C ALA A 206 5.67 -8.44 -13.26
N LEU A 207 6.21 -8.42 -12.04
CA LEU A 207 5.53 -7.87 -10.87
C LEU A 207 5.14 -6.40 -11.09
N VAL A 208 5.91 -5.64 -11.90
CA VAL A 208 5.57 -4.25 -12.25
C VAL A 208 4.26 -4.20 -13.03
N ASP A 209 4.07 -5.09 -14.02
CA ASP A 209 2.85 -5.14 -14.83
C ASP A 209 1.66 -5.52 -13.95
N ARG A 210 1.82 -6.60 -13.15
CA ARG A 210 0.76 -7.05 -12.25
C ARG A 210 0.36 -5.95 -11.26
N ALA A 211 1.33 -5.22 -10.72
CA ALA A 211 1.05 -4.12 -9.81
C ALA A 211 0.30 -2.95 -10.51
N LEU A 212 0.61 -2.67 -11.77
CA LEU A 212 -0.12 -1.68 -12.56
C LEU A 212 -1.56 -2.10 -12.81
N ASP A 213 -1.80 -3.37 -13.14
CA ASP A 213 -3.16 -3.90 -13.28
C ASP A 213 -3.96 -3.69 -11.98
N LEU A 214 -3.39 -4.05 -10.83
CA LEU A 214 -4.02 -3.85 -9.52
C LEU A 214 -4.26 -2.37 -9.18
N VAL A 215 -3.35 -1.48 -9.57
CA VAL A 215 -3.54 -0.03 -9.41
C VAL A 215 -4.70 0.46 -10.29
N PHE A 216 -4.83 -0.02 -11.53
CA PHE A 216 -5.97 0.33 -12.39
C PHE A 216 -7.30 -0.20 -11.84
N GLU A 217 -7.29 -1.38 -11.23
CA GLU A 217 -8.48 -1.93 -10.57
C GLU A 217 -8.95 -1.06 -9.39
N VAL A 218 -8.02 -0.60 -8.56
CA VAL A 218 -8.33 0.21 -7.36
C VAL A 218 -8.55 1.69 -7.68
N TRP A 219 -8.18 2.15 -8.87
CA TRP A 219 -8.21 3.54 -9.27
C TRP A 219 -9.58 4.22 -9.15
N PRO A 220 -10.73 3.57 -9.53
CA PRO A 220 -12.05 4.16 -9.33
C PRO A 220 -12.34 4.48 -7.87
N LEU A 221 -11.94 3.61 -6.94
CA LEU A 221 -12.12 3.82 -5.51
C LEU A 221 -11.20 4.93 -4.97
N TYR A 222 -9.94 5.00 -5.45
CA TYR A 222 -9.05 6.11 -5.15
C TYR A 222 -9.68 7.45 -5.54
N ARG A 223 -10.24 7.54 -6.73
CA ARG A 223 -10.97 8.73 -7.20
C ARG A 223 -12.22 9.01 -6.37
N PHE A 224 -12.95 7.99 -5.98
CA PHE A 224 -14.12 8.12 -5.12
C PHE A 224 -13.77 8.78 -3.78
N TYR A 225 -12.66 8.40 -3.17
CA TYR A 225 -12.20 9.03 -1.93
C TYR A 225 -11.78 10.49 -2.08
N LEU A 226 -11.46 10.95 -3.29
CA LEU A 226 -10.99 12.31 -3.57
C LEU A 226 -11.98 13.19 -4.35
N ALA A 227 -13.17 12.70 -4.68
CA ALA A 227 -14.05 13.23 -5.73
C ALA A 227 -14.45 14.72 -5.68
N ASP A 228 -14.32 15.41 -4.55
CA ASP A 228 -14.80 16.81 -4.44
C ASP A 228 -13.69 17.85 -4.26
N ARG A 229 -12.41 17.45 -4.25
CA ARG A 229 -11.37 18.42 -3.94
C ARG A 229 -10.63 19.04 -5.12
N ASP A 230 -10.50 18.31 -6.20
CA ASP A 230 -9.67 18.78 -7.30
C ASP A 230 -10.32 18.41 -8.63
N GLY A 231 -11.12 19.30 -9.21
CA GLY A 231 -11.51 19.22 -10.61
C GLY A 231 -10.32 19.22 -11.58
N GLN A 232 -9.12 18.89 -11.11
CA GLN A 232 -7.85 18.84 -11.85
C GLN A 232 -7.36 17.44 -12.18
N TRP A 233 -8.07 16.37 -11.77
CA TRP A 233 -7.70 15.01 -12.15
C TRP A 233 -8.38 14.63 -13.47
N GLY A 234 -7.74 14.96 -14.56
CA GLY A 234 -8.10 14.44 -15.88
C GLY A 234 -8.57 15.47 -16.90
N GLN A 235 -7.66 16.21 -17.43
CA GLN A 235 -7.68 16.59 -18.86
C GLN A 235 -6.46 15.98 -19.53
#